data_dea1d8cd228390c7813dc5cb1538fe26
#
_entry.id   dea1d8cd228390c7813dc5cb1538fe26
#
_cell.length_a   1.000
_cell.length_b   1.000
_cell.length_c   1.000
_cell.angle_alpha   90.00
_cell.angle_beta   90.00
_cell.angle_gamma   90.00
#
_symmetry.space_group_name_H-M   'P 1'
#
loop_
_entity.id
_entity.type
_entity.pdbx_description
1 polymer ?
#
loop_
_entity_poly.entity_id
_entity_poly.type
_entity_poly.pdbx_seq_one_letter_code
_entity_poly.pdbx_strand_id
1 'polypeptide(L)'
;MIKMGKIQSILEYIVIILLILEFNTPFSQYGIFVKIIYYIPIISIFLLLLLKGKKIQMKFWHLLLFLGSIIPFLNVQYGAESTYIRLFMLFLPLSILYFSNYEEERNVILYKYTNVILIICCVSLFFYIIGSTLNLISPTAYVPVFWGEQRIYPTYFYLYFEAQNSFFLGNEYIRNCGIFNEAPMYNMALCIALAIELFLREKKRKIVLCILGVTIITTFSTTGQIFLCFLIFCAMWNTKNKKYKFLKF
;
A
#
# COMPACT_ATOMS: atom_id res chain seq x y z
N MET A 1 17.90 -25.37 5.51
CA MET A 1 16.53 -24.83 5.58
C MET A 1 16.43 -23.41 6.14
N ILE A 2 17.10 -23.03 7.23
CA ILE A 2 16.99 -21.68 7.85
C ILE A 2 17.45 -20.54 6.91
N LYS A 3 18.47 -20.75 6.06
CA LYS A 3 18.95 -19.73 5.10
C LYS A 3 17.94 -19.42 3.97
N MET A 4 17.25 -20.43 3.45
CA MET A 4 16.26 -20.22 2.37
C MET A 4 15.05 -19.42 2.82
N GLY A 5 14.52 -19.68 4.02
CA GLY A 5 13.39 -18.90 4.56
C GLY A 5 13.69 -17.42 4.80
N LYS A 6 14.95 -17.08 5.16
CA LYS A 6 15.37 -15.66 5.27
C LYS A 6 15.42 -14.97 3.94
N ILE A 7 15.97 -15.59 2.89
CA ILE A 7 16.04 -15.03 1.54
C ILE A 7 14.64 -14.81 0.99
N GLN A 8 13.76 -15.79 1.14
CA GLN A 8 12.36 -15.68 0.75
C GLN A 8 11.68 -14.49 1.44
N SER A 9 11.87 -14.36 2.76
CA SER A 9 11.30 -13.24 3.52
C SER A 9 11.79 -11.87 3.05
N ILE A 10 13.06 -11.74 2.71
CA ILE A 10 13.65 -10.50 2.19
C ILE A 10 13.05 -10.17 0.81
N LEU A 11 12.97 -11.14 -0.09
CA LEU A 11 12.37 -10.94 -1.42
C LEU A 11 10.91 -10.51 -1.32
N GLU A 12 10.12 -11.08 -0.41
CA GLU A 12 8.73 -10.69 -0.18
C GLU A 12 8.63 -9.22 0.29
N TYR A 13 9.50 -8.77 1.21
CA TYR A 13 9.55 -7.35 1.61
C TYR A 13 9.97 -6.44 0.45
N ILE A 14 10.96 -6.83 -0.36
CA ILE A 14 11.38 -6.06 -1.53
C ILE A 14 10.21 -5.89 -2.51
N VAL A 15 9.49 -6.97 -2.81
CA VAL A 15 8.30 -6.92 -3.68
C VAL A 15 7.26 -5.94 -3.12
N ILE A 16 6.92 -6.05 -1.82
CA ILE A 16 5.91 -5.20 -1.19
C ILE A 16 6.32 -3.73 -1.24
N ILE A 17 7.57 -3.41 -0.86
CA ILE A 17 8.07 -2.04 -0.85
C ILE A 17 8.03 -1.45 -2.26
N LEU A 18 8.53 -2.17 -3.25
CA LEU A 18 8.59 -1.67 -4.63
C LEU A 18 7.19 -1.53 -5.25
N LEU A 19 6.26 -2.43 -4.93
CA LEU A 19 4.85 -2.28 -5.34
C LEU A 19 4.20 -1.04 -4.72
N ILE A 20 4.48 -0.74 -3.45
CA ILE A 20 3.99 0.48 -2.81
C ILE A 20 4.60 1.72 -3.48
N LEU A 21 5.89 1.69 -3.82
CA LEU A 21 6.57 2.81 -4.49
C LEU A 21 6.08 3.00 -5.92
N GLU A 22 5.68 1.96 -6.64
CA GLU A 22 5.06 2.06 -7.97
C GLU A 22 3.67 2.69 -7.89
N PHE A 23 2.96 2.51 -6.78
CA PHE A 23 1.55 2.91 -6.66
C PHE A 23 1.39 4.37 -6.27
N ASN A 24 1.45 5.29 -7.28
CA ASN A 24 1.19 6.73 -7.10
C ASN A 24 2.11 7.43 -6.11
N THR A 25 3.40 7.12 -6.14
CA THR A 25 4.40 7.90 -5.43
C THR A 25 5.22 8.76 -6.39
N PRO A 26 5.87 9.86 -5.92
CA PRO A 26 6.80 10.61 -6.75
C PRO A 26 7.92 9.76 -7.36
N PHE A 27 8.33 8.68 -6.71
CA PHE A 27 9.39 7.78 -7.20
C PHE A 27 9.06 7.10 -8.52
N SER A 28 7.78 6.83 -8.80
CA SER A 28 7.33 6.21 -10.06
C SER A 28 7.53 7.11 -11.28
N GLN A 29 7.96 8.36 -11.09
CA GLN A 29 8.16 9.34 -12.17
C GLN A 29 9.64 9.62 -12.49
N TYR A 30 10.57 9.20 -11.62
CA TYR A 30 12.01 9.47 -11.82
C TYR A 30 12.69 8.38 -12.64
N GLY A 31 13.20 8.74 -13.80
CA GLY A 31 13.84 7.95 -14.87
C GLY A 31 14.47 6.62 -14.48
N ILE A 32 15.51 6.60 -13.67
CA ILE A 32 16.20 5.37 -13.26
C ILE A 32 15.37 4.56 -12.23
N PHE A 33 14.68 5.26 -11.31
CA PHE A 33 13.82 4.62 -10.32
C PHE A 33 12.63 3.92 -10.95
N VAL A 34 12.06 4.46 -12.03
CA VAL A 34 10.98 3.79 -12.80
C VAL A 34 11.40 2.40 -13.24
N LYS A 35 12.62 2.27 -13.81
CA LYS A 35 13.13 0.95 -14.25
C LYS A 35 13.34 0.01 -13.07
N ILE A 36 13.92 0.49 -11.97
CA ILE A 36 14.16 -0.30 -10.75
C ILE A 36 12.84 -0.79 -10.16
N ILE A 37 11.91 0.13 -9.96
CA ILE A 37 10.59 -0.15 -9.35
C ILE A 37 9.79 -1.13 -10.20
N TYR A 38 9.96 -1.13 -11.52
CA TYR A 38 9.25 -1.98 -12.43
C TYR A 38 9.88 -3.38 -12.57
N TYR A 39 11.18 -3.46 -12.88
CA TYR A 39 11.81 -4.75 -13.21
C TYR A 39 12.15 -5.59 -11.97
N ILE A 40 12.57 -4.99 -10.87
CA ILE A 40 12.97 -5.73 -9.68
C ILE A 40 11.80 -6.52 -9.06
N PRO A 41 10.57 -6.00 -8.93
CA PRO A 41 9.45 -6.81 -8.44
C PRO A 41 9.18 -8.02 -9.31
N ILE A 42 9.19 -7.88 -10.64
CA ILE A 42 8.96 -9.00 -11.57
C ILE A 42 10.01 -10.09 -11.34
N ILE A 43 11.29 -9.72 -11.33
CA ILE A 43 12.40 -10.66 -11.11
C ILE A 43 12.26 -11.31 -9.73
N SER A 44 11.95 -10.52 -8.69
CA SER A 44 11.80 -11.02 -7.32
C SER A 44 10.63 -12.00 -7.19
N ILE A 45 9.52 -11.76 -7.86
CA ILE A 45 8.37 -12.66 -7.86
C ILE A 45 8.71 -13.97 -8.58
N PHE A 46 9.41 -13.91 -9.73
CA PHE A 46 9.88 -15.11 -10.40
C PHE A 46 10.84 -15.93 -9.54
N LEU A 47 11.79 -15.28 -8.87
CA LEU A 47 12.69 -15.96 -7.93
C LEU A 47 11.92 -16.59 -6.76
N LEU A 48 10.91 -15.91 -6.22
CA LEU A 48 10.06 -16.46 -5.16
C LEU A 48 9.29 -17.70 -5.64
N LEU A 49 8.76 -17.70 -6.86
CA LEU A 49 8.08 -18.85 -7.43
C LEU A 49 9.03 -20.03 -7.60
N LEU A 50 10.24 -19.80 -8.08
CA LEU A 50 11.27 -20.83 -8.23
C LEU A 50 11.70 -21.40 -6.85
N LEU A 51 11.93 -20.54 -5.85
CA LEU A 51 12.33 -20.96 -4.51
C LEU A 51 11.25 -21.75 -3.77
N LYS A 52 9.99 -21.44 -4.01
CA LYS A 52 8.87 -22.13 -3.35
C LYS A 52 8.63 -23.52 -3.90
N GLY A 53 8.93 -23.80 -5.17
CA GLY A 53 8.78 -25.11 -5.82
C GLY A 53 7.37 -25.74 -5.70
N LYS A 54 6.38 -24.95 -5.33
CA LYS A 54 5.02 -25.42 -5.01
C LYS A 54 4.17 -25.48 -6.27
N LYS A 55 3.33 -26.53 -6.37
CA LYS A 55 2.30 -26.60 -7.40
C LYS A 55 1.28 -25.50 -7.19
N ILE A 56 0.97 -24.78 -8.27
CA ILE A 56 -0.06 -23.75 -8.28
C ILE A 56 -1.43 -24.45 -8.10
N GLN A 57 -2.07 -24.21 -6.95
CA GLN A 57 -3.43 -24.70 -6.70
C GLN A 57 -4.43 -23.58 -7.00
N MET A 58 -4.84 -23.48 -8.27
CA MET A 58 -5.88 -22.55 -8.68
C MET A 58 -7.27 -23.19 -8.50
N LYS A 59 -8.09 -22.63 -7.62
CA LYS A 59 -9.51 -22.93 -7.57
C LYS A 59 -10.24 -22.10 -8.64
N PHE A 60 -11.38 -22.58 -9.11
CA PHE A 60 -12.22 -21.92 -10.13
C PHE A 60 -12.50 -20.43 -9.81
N TRP A 61 -12.79 -20.11 -8.55
CA TRP A 61 -13.00 -18.72 -8.09
C TRP A 61 -11.77 -17.83 -8.25
N HIS A 62 -10.57 -18.36 -8.09
CA HIS A 62 -9.34 -17.63 -8.32
C HIS A 62 -9.16 -17.27 -9.81
N LEU A 63 -9.56 -18.21 -10.70
CA LEU A 63 -9.57 -17.94 -12.13
C LEU A 63 -10.57 -16.84 -12.49
N LEU A 64 -11.78 -16.84 -11.91
CA LEU A 64 -12.76 -15.80 -12.13
C LEU A 64 -12.29 -14.42 -11.64
N LEU A 65 -11.70 -14.36 -10.44
CA LEU A 65 -11.10 -13.12 -9.92
C LEU A 65 -9.97 -12.62 -10.82
N PHE A 66 -9.13 -13.53 -11.31
CA PHE A 66 -8.07 -13.20 -12.25
C PHE A 66 -8.62 -12.65 -13.56
N LEU A 67 -9.59 -13.35 -14.18
CA LEU A 67 -10.24 -12.89 -15.41
C LEU A 67 -10.96 -11.55 -15.20
N GLY A 68 -11.66 -11.38 -14.07
CA GLY A 68 -12.33 -10.12 -13.72
C GLY A 68 -11.36 -8.96 -13.57
N SER A 69 -10.16 -9.21 -13.06
CA SER A 69 -9.11 -8.18 -12.93
C SER A 69 -8.45 -7.78 -14.26
N ILE A 70 -8.61 -8.58 -15.32
CA ILE A 70 -8.14 -8.27 -16.67
C ILE A 70 -9.10 -7.30 -17.39
N ILE A 71 -10.39 -7.28 -17.04
CA ILE A 71 -11.41 -6.46 -17.71
C ILE A 71 -11.02 -4.98 -17.83
N PRO A 72 -10.48 -4.30 -16.78
CA PRO A 72 -10.04 -2.92 -16.90
C PRO A 72 -8.95 -2.72 -17.97
N PHE A 73 -8.12 -3.73 -18.22
CA PHE A 73 -7.05 -3.65 -19.23
C PHE A 73 -7.57 -3.79 -20.67
N LEU A 74 -8.79 -4.30 -20.85
CA LEU A 74 -9.43 -4.40 -22.17
C LEU A 74 -10.01 -3.07 -22.65
N ASN A 75 -10.23 -2.12 -21.73
CA ASN A 75 -10.79 -0.79 -22.02
C ASN A 75 -9.70 0.28 -22.15
N VAL A 76 -8.52 -0.07 -22.61
CA VAL A 76 -7.37 0.84 -22.77
C VAL A 76 -7.64 1.83 -23.89
N GLN A 77 -7.63 3.12 -23.57
CA GLN A 77 -7.64 4.18 -24.61
C GLN A 77 -6.25 4.27 -25.25
N TYR A 78 -6.24 4.52 -26.58
CA TYR A 78 -5.02 4.71 -27.34
C TYR A 78 -4.11 5.77 -26.71
N GLY A 79 -2.83 5.44 -26.51
CA GLY A 79 -1.83 6.33 -25.89
C GLY A 79 -1.43 6.00 -24.45
N ALA A 80 -2.23 5.21 -23.71
CA ALA A 80 -1.91 4.76 -22.35
C ALA A 80 -1.38 3.32 -22.30
N GLU A 81 -1.15 2.69 -23.43
CA GLU A 81 -0.81 1.27 -23.59
C GLU A 81 0.39 0.83 -22.76
N SER A 82 1.45 1.65 -22.71
CA SER A 82 2.67 1.29 -21.98
C SER A 82 2.46 1.17 -20.47
N THR A 83 1.59 1.99 -19.87
CA THR A 83 1.28 1.96 -18.44
C THR A 83 0.43 0.77 -18.07
N TYR A 84 -0.58 0.45 -18.89
CA TYR A 84 -1.45 -0.71 -18.67
C TYR A 84 -0.70 -2.03 -18.87
N ILE A 85 0.16 -2.14 -19.88
CA ILE A 85 1.02 -3.31 -20.08
C ILE A 85 1.93 -3.52 -18.87
N ARG A 86 2.54 -2.45 -18.33
CA ARG A 86 3.35 -2.53 -17.10
C ARG A 86 2.56 -3.06 -15.91
N LEU A 87 1.39 -2.51 -15.66
CA LEU A 87 0.52 -2.96 -14.57
C LEU A 87 0.12 -4.43 -14.74
N PHE A 88 -0.21 -4.85 -15.94
CA PHE A 88 -0.52 -6.25 -16.26
C PHE A 88 0.66 -7.18 -15.99
N MET A 89 1.86 -6.80 -16.43
CA MET A 89 3.10 -7.58 -16.23
C MET A 89 3.50 -7.69 -14.77
N LEU A 90 3.12 -6.73 -13.89
CA LEU A 90 3.28 -6.81 -12.44
C LEU A 90 2.17 -7.63 -11.78
N PHE A 91 0.94 -7.42 -12.22
CA PHE A 91 -0.24 -8.05 -11.64
C PHE A 91 -0.27 -9.56 -11.85
N LEU A 92 0.10 -10.03 -13.05
CA LEU A 92 0.09 -11.45 -13.39
C LEU A 92 0.98 -12.30 -12.47
N PRO A 93 2.29 -12.03 -12.33
CA PRO A 93 3.16 -12.82 -11.46
C PRO A 93 2.81 -12.64 -9.97
N LEU A 94 2.31 -11.47 -9.56
CA LEU A 94 1.81 -11.25 -8.20
C LEU A 94 0.59 -12.13 -7.89
N SER A 95 -0.35 -12.21 -8.83
CA SER A 95 -1.51 -13.07 -8.72
C SER A 95 -1.11 -14.55 -8.62
N ILE A 96 -0.17 -14.98 -9.49
CA ILE A 96 0.37 -16.34 -9.45
C ILE A 96 1.04 -16.61 -8.10
N LEU A 97 1.84 -15.69 -7.59
CA LEU A 97 2.48 -15.81 -6.27
C LEU A 97 1.44 -15.92 -5.15
N TYR A 98 0.41 -15.08 -5.17
CA TYR A 98 -0.67 -15.11 -4.20
C TYR A 98 -1.43 -16.43 -4.20
N PHE A 99 -1.78 -16.94 -5.39
CA PHE A 99 -2.52 -18.20 -5.52
C PHE A 99 -1.66 -19.45 -5.32
N SER A 100 -0.34 -19.35 -5.47
CA SER A 100 0.58 -20.46 -5.19
C SER A 100 0.82 -20.69 -3.70
N ASN A 101 0.44 -19.75 -2.84
CA ASN A 101 0.60 -19.87 -1.40
C ASN A 101 -0.54 -20.67 -0.77
N TYR A 102 -0.23 -21.49 0.25
CA TYR A 102 -1.25 -22.05 1.13
C TYR A 102 -1.93 -20.94 1.94
N GLU A 103 -3.15 -21.18 2.41
CA GLU A 103 -3.95 -20.17 3.12
C GLU A 103 -3.22 -19.52 4.30
N GLU A 104 -2.46 -20.28 5.07
CA GLU A 104 -1.66 -19.77 6.19
C GLU A 104 -0.52 -18.86 5.74
N GLU A 105 0.12 -19.16 4.61
CA GLU A 105 1.21 -18.35 4.06
C GLU A 105 0.72 -17.06 3.39
N ARG A 106 -0.51 -17.05 2.84
CA ARG A 106 -1.11 -15.84 2.25
C ARG A 106 -1.22 -14.70 3.26
N ASN A 107 -1.66 -15.03 4.47
CA ASN A 107 -1.75 -14.06 5.55
C ASN A 107 -0.40 -13.47 5.95
N VAL A 108 0.69 -14.23 5.83
CA VAL A 108 2.05 -13.75 6.13
C VAL A 108 2.44 -12.60 5.21
N ILE A 109 2.14 -12.67 3.91
CA ILE A 109 2.41 -11.57 2.96
C ILE A 109 1.62 -10.32 3.33
N LEU A 110 0.34 -10.46 3.68
CA LEU A 110 -0.51 -9.36 4.11
C LEU A 110 -0.01 -8.73 5.43
N TYR A 111 0.49 -9.55 6.35
CA TYR A 111 1.10 -9.04 7.59
C TYR A 111 2.40 -8.27 7.33
N LYS A 112 3.20 -8.68 6.34
CA LYS A 112 4.40 -7.94 5.90
C LYS A 112 4.01 -6.59 5.27
N TYR A 113 2.96 -6.57 4.46
CA TYR A 113 2.41 -5.32 3.94
C TYR A 113 2.04 -4.36 5.08
N THR A 114 1.29 -4.84 6.09
CA THR A 114 0.95 -4.01 7.26
C THR A 114 2.18 -3.49 7.99
N ASN A 115 3.25 -4.29 8.11
CA ASN A 115 4.49 -3.85 8.74
C ASN A 115 5.19 -2.74 7.93
N VAL A 116 5.23 -2.84 6.59
CA VAL A 116 5.80 -1.80 5.73
C VAL A 116 4.99 -0.51 5.85
N ILE A 117 3.66 -0.60 5.76
CA ILE A 117 2.79 0.58 5.95
C ILE A 117 2.97 1.19 7.33
N LEU A 118 3.15 0.39 8.38
CA LEU A 118 3.42 0.90 9.73
C LEU A 118 4.71 1.73 9.79
N ILE A 119 5.77 1.28 9.13
CA ILE A 119 7.02 2.05 9.05
C ILE A 119 6.77 3.38 8.34
N ILE A 120 6.06 3.36 7.21
CA ILE A 120 5.68 4.57 6.47
C ILE A 120 4.84 5.50 7.37
N CYS A 121 3.90 4.97 8.16
CA CYS A 121 3.10 5.74 9.11
C CYS A 121 3.96 6.44 10.16
N CYS A 122 4.88 5.72 10.79
CA CYS A 122 5.74 6.29 11.83
C CYS A 122 6.60 7.43 11.26
N VAL A 123 7.19 7.22 10.09
CA VAL A 123 8.00 8.23 9.39
C VAL A 123 7.15 9.42 8.98
N SER A 124 5.98 9.17 8.37
CA SER A 124 5.11 10.25 7.91
C SER A 124 4.53 11.07 9.06
N LEU A 125 4.11 10.45 10.16
CA LEU A 125 3.64 11.16 11.35
C LEU A 125 4.75 12.01 11.98
N PHE A 126 5.98 11.50 12.02
CA PHE A 126 7.12 12.25 12.53
C PHE A 126 7.33 13.55 11.74
N PHE A 127 7.48 13.47 10.41
CA PHE A 127 7.69 14.65 9.58
C PHE A 127 6.47 15.54 9.47
N TYR A 128 5.27 14.97 9.46
CA TYR A 128 4.02 15.71 9.47
C TYR A 128 3.90 16.58 10.72
N ILE A 129 4.21 16.04 11.90
CA ILE A 129 4.12 16.81 13.15
C ILE A 129 5.26 17.82 13.24
N ILE A 130 6.50 17.38 13.09
CA ILE A 130 7.68 18.22 13.36
C ILE A 130 7.98 19.18 12.19
N GLY A 131 7.79 18.72 10.95
CA GLY A 131 8.02 19.53 9.75
C GLY A 131 6.80 20.38 9.40
N SER A 132 5.71 19.75 8.96
CA SER A 132 4.57 20.46 8.38
C SER A 132 3.69 21.20 9.38
N THR A 133 3.53 20.67 10.62
CA THR A 133 2.62 21.28 11.60
C THR A 133 3.35 22.25 12.53
N LEU A 134 4.48 21.85 13.10
CA LEU A 134 5.23 22.66 14.05
C LEU A 134 6.34 23.52 13.40
N ASN A 135 6.64 23.29 12.13
CA ASN A 135 7.66 23.99 11.35
C ASN A 135 9.06 24.01 12.04
N LEU A 136 9.39 22.94 12.81
CA LEU A 136 10.67 22.82 13.50
C LEU A 136 11.80 22.38 12.58
N ILE A 137 11.48 21.76 11.46
CA ILE A 137 12.41 21.30 10.43
C ILE A 137 11.93 21.85 9.09
N SER A 138 12.84 22.47 8.32
CA SER A 138 12.54 22.91 6.96
C SER A 138 12.65 21.76 5.96
N PRO A 139 11.91 21.79 4.83
CA PRO A 139 12.06 20.84 3.75
C PRO A 139 13.51 20.74 3.28
N THR A 140 13.99 19.53 3.05
CA THR A 140 15.38 19.26 2.63
C THR A 140 15.59 19.40 1.12
N ALA A 141 14.50 19.25 0.34
CA ALA A 141 14.51 19.40 -1.11
C ALA A 141 13.12 19.73 -1.64
N TYR A 142 13.07 20.15 -2.90
CA TYR A 142 11.87 20.43 -3.66
C TYR A 142 11.85 19.55 -4.92
N VAL A 143 10.79 18.77 -5.10
CA VAL A 143 10.71 17.72 -6.11
C VAL A 143 9.61 18.05 -7.11
N PRO A 144 9.92 18.22 -8.42
CA PRO A 144 8.91 18.39 -9.44
C PRO A 144 8.18 17.06 -9.69
N VAL A 145 6.86 17.08 -9.57
CA VAL A 145 5.99 15.92 -9.79
C VAL A 145 4.96 16.25 -10.85
N PHE A 146 4.79 15.37 -11.83
CA PHE A 146 3.77 15.48 -12.86
C PHE A 146 2.56 14.65 -12.45
N TRP A 147 1.57 15.30 -11.85
CA TRP A 147 0.30 14.68 -11.47
C TRP A 147 -0.84 15.60 -11.90
N GLY A 148 -1.35 15.37 -13.12
CA GLY A 148 -2.27 16.30 -13.80
C GLY A 148 -1.55 17.54 -14.31
N GLU A 149 -1.03 18.37 -13.42
CA GLU A 149 -0.19 19.52 -13.69
C GLU A 149 1.20 19.33 -13.07
N GLN A 150 2.19 20.07 -13.56
CA GLN A 150 3.50 20.10 -12.93
C GLN A 150 3.40 20.83 -11.59
N ARG A 151 3.70 20.12 -10.50
CA ARG A 151 3.72 20.67 -9.15
C ARG A 151 5.09 20.45 -8.53
N ILE A 152 5.47 21.32 -7.61
CA ILE A 152 6.70 21.20 -6.84
C ILE A 152 6.33 20.83 -5.42
N TYR A 153 6.75 19.64 -4.98
CA TYR A 153 6.48 19.17 -3.63
C TYR A 153 7.68 19.40 -2.73
N PRO A 154 7.51 20.12 -1.59
CA PRO A 154 8.47 20.10 -0.51
C PRO A 154 8.62 18.67 0.00
N THR A 155 9.87 18.25 0.28
CA THR A 155 10.13 16.91 0.79
C THR A 155 11.12 16.92 1.94
N TYR A 156 10.93 15.98 2.87
CA TYR A 156 11.83 15.75 3.98
C TYR A 156 12.58 14.43 3.73
N PHE A 157 13.82 14.54 3.32
CA PHE A 157 14.73 13.42 3.01
C PHE A 157 14.16 12.40 2.01
N TYR A 158 13.27 12.81 1.13
CA TYR A 158 12.51 11.93 0.21
C TYR A 158 11.69 10.84 0.91
N LEU A 159 11.48 10.96 2.22
CA LEU A 159 10.70 10.02 3.03
C LEU A 159 9.29 10.51 3.35
N TYR A 160 9.04 11.78 3.13
CA TYR A 160 7.75 12.43 3.32
C TYR A 160 7.61 13.61 2.35
N PHE A 161 6.42 13.76 1.76
CA PHE A 161 6.12 14.81 0.78
C PHE A 161 4.89 15.62 1.20
N GLU A 162 5.00 16.94 1.12
CA GLU A 162 3.87 17.88 1.26
C GLU A 162 3.17 18.04 -0.08
N ALA A 163 2.40 17.02 -0.47
CA ALA A 163 1.82 16.93 -1.80
C ALA A 163 0.48 17.65 -1.94
N GLN A 164 -0.27 17.79 -0.85
CA GLN A 164 -1.62 18.38 -0.88
C GLN A 164 -1.94 19.20 0.36
N ASN A 165 -2.70 20.28 0.14
CA ASN A 165 -3.29 21.08 1.19
C ASN A 165 -4.82 20.91 1.18
N SER A 166 -5.47 21.20 2.29
CA SER A 166 -6.92 21.28 2.43
C SER A 166 -7.30 22.58 3.13
N PHE A 167 -8.46 23.12 2.78
CA PHE A 167 -9.04 24.26 3.46
C PHE A 167 -10.13 23.77 4.41
N PHE A 168 -10.05 24.18 5.67
CA PHE A 168 -11.06 23.91 6.67
C PHE A 168 -11.28 25.15 7.55
N LEU A 169 -12.51 25.61 7.66
CA LEU A 169 -12.87 26.81 8.44
C LEU A 169 -12.05 28.06 8.08
N GLY A 170 -11.72 28.23 6.80
CA GLY A 170 -10.96 29.40 6.32
C GLY A 170 -9.45 29.31 6.51
N ASN A 171 -8.94 28.25 7.13
CA ASN A 171 -7.50 28.00 7.29
C ASN A 171 -7.02 26.92 6.32
N GLU A 172 -5.78 27.06 5.87
CA GLU A 172 -5.11 26.09 5.05
C GLU A 172 -4.33 25.10 5.95
N TYR A 173 -4.50 23.80 5.71
CA TYR A 173 -3.83 22.74 6.41
C TYR A 173 -3.12 21.82 5.44
N ILE A 174 -1.87 21.47 5.75
CA ILE A 174 -1.12 20.46 5.01
C ILE A 174 -1.72 19.10 5.36
N ARG A 175 -1.97 18.29 4.32
CA ARG A 175 -2.47 16.92 4.48
C ARG A 175 -1.30 15.96 4.60
N ASN A 176 -1.40 14.99 5.50
CA ASN A 176 -0.42 13.92 5.58
C ASN A 176 -0.58 12.98 4.36
N CYS A 177 0.29 13.14 3.38
CA CYS A 177 0.34 12.28 2.18
C CYS A 177 1.39 11.17 2.29
N GLY A 178 2.23 11.17 3.32
CA GLY A 178 3.33 10.23 3.47
C GLY A 178 4.30 10.31 2.28
N ILE A 179 4.50 9.16 1.62
CA ILE A 179 5.31 9.05 0.41
C ILE A 179 4.46 9.09 -0.88
N PHE A 180 3.16 9.33 -0.80
CA PHE A 180 2.24 9.28 -1.94
C PHE A 180 2.02 10.67 -2.55
N ASN A 181 1.62 10.70 -3.83
CA ASN A 181 1.28 11.93 -4.55
C ASN A 181 -0.01 12.58 -4.02
N GLU A 182 -0.87 11.81 -3.36
CA GLU A 182 -2.14 12.28 -2.86
C GLU A 182 -2.54 11.60 -1.54
N ALA A 183 -3.20 12.36 -0.67
CA ALA A 183 -3.73 11.84 0.58
C ALA A 183 -4.78 10.72 0.42
N PRO A 184 -5.69 10.72 -0.58
CA PRO A 184 -6.59 9.59 -0.81
C PRO A 184 -5.86 8.28 -1.12
N MET A 185 -4.75 8.33 -1.87
CA MET A 185 -3.95 7.14 -2.20
C MET A 185 -3.26 6.58 -0.96
N TYR A 186 -2.65 7.46 -0.15
CA TYR A 186 -2.09 7.04 1.13
C TYR A 186 -3.16 6.42 2.02
N ASN A 187 -4.33 7.04 2.08
CA ASN A 187 -5.44 6.57 2.88
C ASN A 187 -5.95 5.19 2.47
N MET A 188 -6.02 4.90 1.18
CA MET A 188 -6.35 3.56 0.69
C MET A 188 -5.36 2.51 1.23
N ALA A 189 -4.06 2.78 1.16
CA ALA A 189 -3.03 1.90 1.68
C ALA A 189 -3.18 1.68 3.21
N LEU A 190 -3.47 2.76 3.96
CA LEU A 190 -3.72 2.73 5.39
C LEU A 190 -4.97 1.91 5.77
N CYS A 191 -6.07 2.10 5.05
CA CYS A 191 -7.33 1.38 5.29
C CYS A 191 -7.19 -0.13 5.02
N ILE A 192 -6.45 -0.52 3.97
CA ILE A 192 -6.12 -1.93 3.71
C ILE A 192 -5.30 -2.50 4.87
N ALA A 193 -4.25 -1.81 5.32
CA ALA A 193 -3.43 -2.25 6.45
C ALA A 193 -4.24 -2.37 7.74
N LEU A 194 -5.15 -1.42 8.00
CA LEU A 194 -6.06 -1.43 9.14
C LEU A 194 -7.03 -2.61 9.09
N ALA A 195 -7.61 -2.89 7.92
CA ALA A 195 -8.50 -4.03 7.72
C ALA A 195 -7.78 -5.37 7.96
N ILE A 196 -6.55 -5.51 7.46
CA ILE A 196 -5.71 -6.70 7.72
C ILE A 196 -5.47 -6.88 9.23
N GLU A 197 -5.12 -5.81 9.94
CA GLU A 197 -4.85 -5.87 11.37
C GLU A 197 -6.12 -6.15 12.20
N LEU A 198 -7.29 -5.62 11.75
CA LEU A 198 -8.58 -5.82 12.46
C LEU A 198 -9.19 -7.21 12.23
N PHE A 199 -9.10 -7.74 11.02
CA PHE A 199 -9.91 -8.90 10.63
C PHE A 199 -9.10 -10.17 10.35
N LEU A 200 -7.85 -10.05 9.88
CA LEU A 200 -7.05 -11.21 9.53
C LEU A 200 -6.08 -11.62 10.63
N ARG A 201 -5.59 -10.66 11.45
CA ARG A 201 -4.64 -10.96 12.51
C ARG A 201 -5.34 -11.51 13.75
N GLU A 202 -4.95 -12.71 14.18
CA GLU A 202 -5.50 -13.34 15.38
C GLU A 202 -5.22 -12.53 16.65
N LYS A 203 -3.96 -12.15 16.87
CA LYS A 203 -3.54 -11.29 17.98
C LYS A 203 -3.40 -9.85 17.50
N LYS A 204 -4.46 -9.06 17.70
CA LYS A 204 -4.51 -7.65 17.31
C LYS A 204 -3.48 -6.82 18.07
N ARG A 205 -2.70 -6.03 17.33
CA ARG A 205 -1.69 -5.12 17.89
C ARG A 205 -2.33 -3.75 18.13
N LYS A 206 -2.79 -3.49 19.35
CA LYS A 206 -3.52 -2.24 19.72
C LYS A 206 -2.75 -0.97 19.34
N ILE A 207 -1.44 -0.94 19.56
CA ILE A 207 -0.58 0.20 19.21
C ILE A 207 -0.59 0.43 17.69
N VAL A 208 -0.50 -0.63 16.88
CA VAL A 208 -0.54 -0.54 15.42
C VAL A 208 -1.88 0.01 14.94
N LEU A 209 -2.99 -0.47 15.52
CA LEU A 209 -4.33 0.05 15.21
C LEU A 209 -4.45 1.55 15.54
N CYS A 210 -3.89 1.97 16.68
CA CYS A 210 -3.87 3.38 17.07
C CYS A 210 -3.06 4.23 16.08
N ILE A 211 -1.83 3.80 15.72
CA ILE A 211 -0.97 4.52 14.79
C ILE A 211 -1.65 4.64 13.41
N LEU A 212 -2.20 3.54 12.88
CA LEU A 212 -2.93 3.55 11.60
C LEU A 212 -4.14 4.49 11.65
N GLY A 213 -4.94 4.42 12.72
CA GLY A 213 -6.10 5.29 12.90
C GLY A 213 -5.75 6.77 12.96
N VAL A 214 -4.74 7.13 13.76
CA VAL A 214 -4.23 8.52 13.83
C VAL A 214 -3.71 8.98 12.47
N THR A 215 -2.95 8.13 11.78
CA THR A 215 -2.45 8.48 10.44
C THR A 215 -3.58 8.73 9.46
N ILE A 216 -4.64 7.90 9.45
CA ILE A 216 -5.84 8.10 8.61
C ILE A 216 -6.47 9.46 8.89
N ILE A 217 -6.60 9.86 10.16
CA ILE A 217 -7.17 11.17 10.53
C ILE A 217 -6.31 12.31 9.99
N THR A 218 -4.99 12.22 10.10
CA THR A 218 -4.06 13.27 9.63
C THR A 218 -4.02 13.43 8.11
N THR A 219 -4.54 12.47 7.34
CA THR A 219 -4.67 12.63 5.88
C THR A 219 -5.74 13.65 5.48
N PHE A 220 -6.66 14.03 6.38
CA PHE A 220 -7.82 14.89 6.10
C PHE A 220 -8.61 14.44 4.85
N SER A 221 -8.66 13.12 4.61
CA SER A 221 -9.42 12.53 3.52
C SER A 221 -10.79 12.09 4.02
N THR A 222 -11.86 12.72 3.53
CA THR A 222 -13.24 12.38 3.90
C THR A 222 -13.55 10.89 3.65
N THR A 223 -13.15 10.38 2.49
CA THR A 223 -13.33 8.96 2.15
C THR A 223 -12.67 8.05 3.17
N GLY A 224 -11.46 8.39 3.62
CA GLY A 224 -10.76 7.59 4.60
C GLY A 224 -11.35 7.64 5.99
N GLN A 225 -11.83 8.79 6.41
CA GLN A 225 -12.50 8.93 7.69
C GLN A 225 -13.80 8.12 7.72
N ILE A 226 -14.59 8.16 6.63
CA ILE A 226 -15.79 7.33 6.49
C ILE A 226 -15.41 5.84 6.55
N PHE A 227 -14.35 5.45 5.83
CA PHE A 227 -13.90 4.06 5.80
C PHE A 227 -13.35 3.60 7.17
N LEU A 228 -12.64 4.47 7.89
CA LEU A 228 -12.21 4.23 9.27
C LEU A 228 -13.41 3.96 10.18
N CYS A 229 -14.42 4.81 10.16
CA CYS A 229 -15.65 4.63 10.94
C CYS A 229 -16.35 3.31 10.58
N PHE A 230 -16.44 3.00 9.29
CA PHE A 230 -17.00 1.74 8.81
C PHE A 230 -16.24 0.51 9.31
N LEU A 231 -14.90 0.51 9.22
CA LEU A 231 -14.06 -0.60 9.71
C LEU A 231 -14.20 -0.79 11.23
N ILE A 232 -14.24 0.30 12.00
CA ILE A 232 -14.47 0.26 13.46
C ILE A 232 -15.84 -0.32 13.74
N PHE A 233 -16.88 0.15 13.07
CA PHE A 233 -18.22 -0.37 13.19
C PHE A 233 -18.28 -1.88 12.91
N CYS A 234 -17.70 -2.34 11.81
CA CYS A 234 -17.63 -3.77 11.47
C CYS A 234 -16.87 -4.57 12.54
N ALA A 235 -15.78 -4.05 13.08
CA ALA A 235 -15.01 -4.70 14.13
C ALA A 235 -15.83 -4.83 15.44
N MET A 236 -16.58 -3.79 15.80
CA MET A 236 -17.48 -3.81 16.97
C MET A 236 -18.66 -4.77 16.78
N TRP A 237 -19.22 -4.80 15.57
CA TRP A 237 -20.32 -5.71 15.21
C TRP A 237 -19.88 -7.17 15.31
N ASN A 238 -18.71 -7.48 14.79
CA ASN A 238 -18.14 -8.83 14.80
C ASN A 238 -17.84 -9.33 16.23
N THR A 239 -17.45 -8.44 17.15
CA THR A 239 -17.22 -8.81 18.56
C THR A 239 -18.49 -9.13 19.33
N LYS A 240 -19.62 -8.47 19.02
CA LYS A 240 -20.92 -8.72 19.65
C LYS A 240 -21.57 -10.02 19.17
N ASN A 241 -21.38 -10.37 17.92
CA ASN A 241 -21.97 -11.56 17.29
C ASN A 241 -20.97 -12.70 17.21
N LYS A 242 -20.68 -13.41 18.30
CA LYS A 242 -19.88 -14.66 18.31
C LYS A 242 -20.41 -15.77 17.36
N LYS A 243 -21.64 -15.64 16.85
CA LYS A 243 -22.26 -16.58 15.89
C LYS A 243 -21.84 -16.40 14.44
N TYR A 244 -21.35 -15.24 14.04
CA TYR A 244 -20.92 -15.01 12.67
C TYR A 244 -19.39 -15.18 12.58
N LYS A 245 -18.93 -16.43 12.44
CA LYS A 245 -17.64 -16.75 11.83
C LYS A 245 -17.67 -16.40 10.34
N PHE A 246 -18.08 -15.18 10.02
CA PHE A 246 -17.98 -14.64 8.68
C PHE A 246 -16.53 -14.25 8.46
N LEU A 247 -15.90 -14.81 7.46
CA LEU A 247 -14.52 -14.67 7.01
C LEU A 247 -13.50 -15.66 7.63
N LYS A 248 -13.83 -16.95 7.63
CA LYS A 248 -12.83 -17.97 7.36
C LYS A 248 -12.85 -18.23 5.84
N PHE A 249 -12.08 -17.40 5.11
CA PHE A 249 -11.65 -17.71 3.75
C PHE A 249 -10.32 -18.44 3.79
#